data_e48241937c071504c58d6159b1d408e5
#
_entry.id   e48241937c071504c58d6159b1d408e5
#
_cell.length_a   1.000
_cell.length_b   1.000
_cell.length_c   1.000
_cell.angle_alpha   90.00
_cell.angle_beta   90.00
_cell.angle_gamma   90.00
#
_symmetry.space_group_name_H-M   'P 1'
#
loop_
_entity.id
_entity.type
_entity.pdbx_description
1 polymer ?
#
loop_
_entity_poly.entity_id
_entity_poly.type
_entity_poly.pdbx_seq_one_letter_code
_entity_poly.pdbx_strand_id
1 'polypeptide(L)'
;MKLSYDGVFEHRQEWEKAGFVLPAFSMEQVRKETAEHPVWVHFGAGNIFRAFQANVVQELLNAGKMKTGLIAVEGYDYEIIDKMYQPHDNLGILATLKADGNVDKTVVGSIMEALTLDSDNTQNMTRLSQIFTNPSLQMASFTITEKGYSLVDGKGSILPAAAQDMEQGTERPVSYIGKVAALLYARYQAGALPIAMVSMDNCSHNGDKLYQAIHAFAQGWEQRGLVEKGFLAYVEDAHKVSFPWSMIDKITPRPDASVEDMLRMAGVENLEPVITGKNTYVAPFVNAEECQYLVIEDNFPNGRPALEEGGVIFTTRETVDRVEKMKVCTCLNPLHTALAVFGCLLGYTLISKEMDNPVLKKLVEVIGYEEGLPVVVNPGVIDPKKFIDEVVNIRIPNPFMPDTPQRIATDTSQKLGIRFGETIKAYQRSGELSVSRLKRIPLVFAGWLRYLCGIDDKGEAFTLSADPMLDTVCPYVADLKFGDTQVHEKIAPILANEKIFGVNLYEAGLGELTEQYFVEMLAGKGAVEATLAKYV
;
A
#
# COMPACT_ATOMS: atom_id res chain seq x y z
N MET A 1 -21.87 -14.41 -20.27
CA MET A 1 -21.61 -15.11 -18.97
C MET A 1 -21.89 -14.12 -17.84
N LYS A 2 -22.79 -14.46 -16.92
CA LYS A 2 -23.17 -13.60 -15.79
C LYS A 2 -22.31 -13.93 -14.56
N LEU A 3 -21.73 -12.93 -13.93
CA LEU A 3 -20.98 -13.07 -12.66
C LEU A 3 -21.98 -13.17 -11.50
N SER A 4 -22.49 -14.36 -11.26
CA SER A 4 -23.38 -14.73 -10.15
C SER A 4 -23.15 -16.20 -9.82
N TYR A 5 -23.65 -16.66 -8.67
CA TYR A 5 -23.50 -18.07 -8.28
C TYR A 5 -23.99 -19.02 -9.37
N ASP A 6 -25.25 -18.87 -9.77
CA ASP A 6 -25.82 -19.73 -10.82
C ASP A 6 -25.09 -19.55 -12.16
N GLY A 7 -24.78 -18.30 -12.55
CA GLY A 7 -24.10 -18.02 -13.81
C GLY A 7 -22.68 -18.60 -13.92
N VAL A 8 -21.99 -18.78 -12.80
CA VAL A 8 -20.65 -19.36 -12.76
C VAL A 8 -20.72 -20.90 -12.65
N PHE A 9 -21.55 -21.44 -11.77
CA PHE A 9 -21.53 -22.87 -11.46
C PHE A 9 -22.38 -23.71 -12.41
N GLU A 10 -23.51 -23.18 -12.90
CA GLU A 10 -24.30 -23.86 -13.94
C GLU A 10 -23.65 -23.84 -15.33
N HIS A 11 -22.86 -22.79 -15.62
CA HIS A 11 -22.16 -22.59 -16.89
C HIS A 11 -20.64 -22.75 -16.77
N ARG A 12 -20.18 -23.54 -15.82
CA ARG A 12 -18.76 -23.72 -15.49
C ARG A 12 -17.86 -23.94 -16.70
N GLN A 13 -18.30 -24.82 -17.63
CA GLN A 13 -17.52 -25.15 -18.84
C GLN A 13 -17.31 -23.94 -19.77
N GLU A 14 -18.25 -23.00 -19.83
CA GLU A 14 -18.12 -21.79 -20.65
C GLU A 14 -17.04 -20.86 -20.06
N TRP A 15 -17.05 -20.67 -18.72
CA TRP A 15 -16.05 -19.89 -18.01
C TRP A 15 -14.64 -20.48 -18.15
N GLU A 16 -14.50 -21.79 -17.96
CA GLU A 16 -13.20 -22.47 -18.09
C GLU A 16 -12.68 -22.41 -19.54
N LYS A 17 -13.55 -22.57 -20.55
CA LYS A 17 -13.21 -22.43 -21.97
C LYS A 17 -12.77 -21.00 -22.32
N ALA A 18 -13.32 -20.00 -21.65
CA ALA A 18 -12.92 -18.60 -21.79
C ALA A 18 -11.63 -18.27 -21.02
N GLY A 19 -11.01 -19.27 -20.37
CA GLY A 19 -9.72 -19.15 -19.68
C GLY A 19 -9.82 -18.60 -18.25
N PHE A 20 -10.97 -18.74 -17.59
CA PHE A 20 -11.12 -18.38 -16.18
C PHE A 20 -10.78 -19.55 -15.26
N VAL A 21 -10.05 -19.25 -14.19
CA VAL A 21 -9.90 -20.14 -13.04
C VAL A 21 -11.08 -19.92 -12.10
N LEU A 22 -11.76 -20.99 -11.72
CA LEU A 22 -12.98 -20.93 -10.90
C LEU A 22 -12.75 -21.54 -9.52
N PRO A 23 -13.55 -21.14 -8.49
CA PRO A 23 -13.54 -21.81 -7.19
C PRO A 23 -13.71 -23.33 -7.33
N ALA A 24 -12.86 -24.11 -6.64
CA ALA A 24 -12.87 -25.56 -6.66
C ALA A 24 -13.47 -26.18 -5.39
N PHE A 25 -14.02 -25.35 -4.49
CA PHE A 25 -14.67 -25.76 -3.25
C PHE A 25 -16.19 -25.56 -3.32
N SER A 26 -16.93 -26.20 -2.41
CA SER A 26 -18.37 -25.96 -2.26
C SER A 26 -18.63 -24.63 -1.57
N MET A 27 -19.04 -23.61 -2.31
CA MET A 27 -19.37 -22.31 -1.73
C MET A 27 -20.53 -22.38 -0.74
N GLU A 28 -21.52 -23.25 -0.96
CA GLU A 28 -22.64 -23.45 -0.04
C GLU A 28 -22.16 -23.96 1.32
N GLN A 29 -21.30 -24.97 1.32
CA GLN A 29 -20.73 -25.52 2.55
C GLN A 29 -19.85 -24.50 3.26
N VAL A 30 -18.96 -23.81 2.54
CA VAL A 30 -18.08 -22.77 3.12
C VAL A 30 -18.90 -21.60 3.67
N ARG A 31 -19.97 -21.18 3.00
CA ARG A 31 -20.87 -20.13 3.49
C ARG A 31 -21.55 -20.53 4.80
N LYS A 32 -22.04 -21.76 4.89
CA LYS A 32 -22.63 -22.28 6.13
C LYS A 32 -21.61 -22.31 7.28
N GLU A 33 -20.44 -22.87 7.04
CA GLU A 33 -19.36 -22.93 8.05
C GLU A 33 -18.94 -21.52 8.48
N THR A 34 -18.83 -20.57 7.56
CA THR A 34 -18.48 -19.18 7.87
C THR A 34 -19.56 -18.50 8.71
N ALA A 35 -20.82 -18.74 8.42
CA ALA A 35 -21.95 -18.17 9.15
C ALA A 35 -22.02 -18.69 10.60
N GLU A 36 -21.76 -19.97 10.83
CA GLU A 36 -21.80 -20.63 12.12
C GLU A 36 -20.51 -20.39 12.93
N HIS A 37 -19.34 -20.41 12.25
CA HIS A 37 -18.01 -20.35 12.86
C HIS A 37 -17.14 -19.29 12.15
N PRO A 38 -17.48 -17.99 12.22
CA PRO A 38 -16.67 -16.95 11.59
C PRO A 38 -15.26 -16.93 12.17
N VAL A 39 -14.24 -16.94 11.30
CA VAL A 39 -12.83 -16.97 11.68
C VAL A 39 -12.14 -15.64 11.36
N TRP A 40 -12.51 -15.02 10.26
CA TRP A 40 -11.87 -13.81 9.77
C TRP A 40 -12.89 -12.81 9.21
N VAL A 41 -12.94 -11.63 9.82
CA VAL A 41 -13.69 -10.46 9.32
C VAL A 41 -12.70 -9.40 8.83
N HIS A 42 -12.95 -8.81 7.67
CA HIS A 42 -12.09 -7.79 7.06
C HIS A 42 -12.83 -6.48 6.87
N PHE A 43 -12.27 -5.39 7.35
CA PHE A 43 -12.78 -4.02 7.24
C PHE A 43 -12.07 -3.28 6.10
N GLY A 44 -12.84 -2.82 5.12
CA GLY A 44 -12.36 -2.20 3.89
C GLY A 44 -12.57 -3.11 2.69
N ALA A 45 -13.73 -3.01 2.04
CA ALA A 45 -14.15 -3.88 0.94
C ALA A 45 -13.58 -3.45 -0.43
N GLY A 46 -12.38 -2.84 -0.44
CA GLY A 46 -11.75 -2.26 -1.62
C GLY A 46 -10.95 -3.25 -2.47
N ASN A 47 -10.26 -2.70 -3.48
CA ASN A 47 -9.57 -3.51 -4.50
C ASN A 47 -8.46 -4.39 -3.93
N ILE A 48 -7.64 -3.88 -2.99
CA ILE A 48 -6.54 -4.67 -2.44
C ILE A 48 -7.05 -5.90 -1.68
N PHE A 49 -8.11 -5.77 -0.91
CA PHE A 49 -8.75 -6.89 -0.23
C PHE A 49 -9.29 -7.93 -1.21
N ARG A 50 -9.98 -7.48 -2.25
CA ARG A 50 -10.57 -8.35 -3.28
C ARG A 50 -9.52 -9.08 -4.11
N ALA A 51 -8.37 -8.41 -4.37
CA ALA A 51 -7.29 -8.95 -5.20
C ALA A 51 -6.29 -9.81 -4.42
N PHE A 52 -6.06 -9.54 -3.15
CA PHE A 52 -5.02 -10.19 -2.39
C PHE A 52 -5.56 -11.12 -1.30
N GLN A 53 -6.09 -10.57 -0.21
CA GLN A 53 -6.56 -11.40 0.91
C GLN A 53 -7.62 -12.40 0.47
N ALA A 54 -8.58 -11.97 -0.35
CA ALA A 54 -9.63 -12.85 -0.84
C ALA A 54 -9.08 -13.95 -1.77
N ASN A 55 -8.10 -13.64 -2.61
CA ASN A 55 -7.48 -14.65 -3.47
C ASN A 55 -6.65 -15.66 -2.67
N VAL A 56 -5.89 -15.22 -1.66
CA VAL A 56 -5.15 -16.12 -0.76
C VAL A 56 -6.10 -17.11 -0.08
N VAL A 57 -7.23 -16.62 0.45
CA VAL A 57 -8.22 -17.50 1.08
C VAL A 57 -8.86 -18.44 0.06
N GLN A 58 -9.11 -17.99 -1.16
CA GLN A 58 -9.61 -18.87 -2.23
C GLN A 58 -8.64 -20.02 -2.53
N GLU A 59 -7.36 -19.74 -2.63
CA GLU A 59 -6.34 -20.76 -2.87
C GLU A 59 -6.30 -21.78 -1.73
N LEU A 60 -6.40 -21.31 -0.48
CA LEU A 60 -6.47 -22.19 0.69
C LEU A 60 -7.75 -23.03 0.75
N LEU A 61 -8.89 -22.46 0.38
CA LEU A 61 -10.15 -23.19 0.24
C LEU A 61 -10.07 -24.24 -0.85
N ASN A 62 -9.52 -23.89 -2.03
CA ASN A 62 -9.30 -24.83 -3.13
C ASN A 62 -8.38 -25.99 -2.75
N ALA A 63 -7.37 -25.71 -1.91
CA ALA A 63 -6.45 -26.73 -1.40
C ALA A 63 -6.99 -27.50 -0.19
N GLY A 64 -8.20 -27.20 0.29
CA GLY A 64 -8.81 -27.83 1.48
C GLY A 64 -8.11 -27.47 2.80
N LYS A 65 -7.33 -26.38 2.83
CA LYS A 65 -6.58 -25.90 4.00
C LYS A 65 -7.39 -24.96 4.89
N MET A 66 -8.46 -24.41 4.37
CA MET A 66 -9.47 -23.66 5.11
C MET A 66 -10.86 -24.25 4.90
N LYS A 67 -11.75 -24.01 5.87
CA LYS A 67 -13.16 -24.43 5.81
C LYS A 67 -14.12 -23.26 5.81
N THR A 68 -13.66 -22.09 6.26
CA THR A 68 -14.42 -20.84 6.31
C THR A 68 -13.85 -19.85 5.32
N GLY A 69 -14.70 -19.03 4.73
CA GLY A 69 -14.29 -17.91 3.91
C GLY A 69 -14.20 -16.60 4.70
N LEU A 70 -14.23 -15.50 3.98
CA LEU A 70 -14.10 -14.15 4.50
C LEU A 70 -15.46 -13.49 4.69
N ILE A 71 -15.53 -12.59 5.67
CA ILE A 71 -16.61 -11.64 5.86
C ILE A 71 -16.06 -10.26 5.54
N ALA A 72 -16.56 -9.63 4.47
CA ALA A 72 -16.20 -8.27 4.08
C ALA A 72 -17.06 -7.25 4.81
N VAL A 73 -16.46 -6.17 5.28
CA VAL A 73 -17.17 -5.07 5.94
C VAL A 73 -16.74 -3.74 5.35
N GLU A 74 -17.69 -2.95 4.85
CA GLU A 74 -17.44 -1.60 4.35
C GLU A 74 -18.00 -0.55 5.31
N GLY A 75 -17.15 0.35 5.76
CA GLY A 75 -17.52 1.35 6.77
C GLY A 75 -17.43 2.80 6.31
N TYR A 76 -16.97 3.04 5.09
CA TYR A 76 -16.84 4.38 4.54
C TYR A 76 -17.83 4.60 3.38
N ASP A 77 -17.83 3.72 2.39
CA ASP A 77 -18.63 3.83 1.17
C ASP A 77 -19.55 2.61 1.02
N TYR A 78 -20.69 2.69 1.67
CA TYR A 78 -21.65 1.57 1.74
C TYR A 78 -22.16 1.12 0.37
N GLU A 79 -22.20 2.05 -0.63
CA GLU A 79 -22.62 1.71 -1.98
C GLU A 79 -21.77 0.62 -2.64
N ILE A 80 -20.54 0.42 -2.16
CA ILE A 80 -19.66 -0.68 -2.63
C ILE A 80 -20.34 -2.04 -2.37
N ILE A 81 -20.94 -2.22 -1.19
CA ILE A 81 -21.64 -3.46 -0.86
C ILE A 81 -22.86 -3.65 -1.77
N ASP A 82 -23.67 -2.60 -1.90
CA ASP A 82 -24.95 -2.66 -2.64
C ASP A 82 -24.74 -2.84 -4.15
N LYS A 83 -23.68 -2.23 -4.70
CA LYS A 83 -23.44 -2.18 -6.15
C LYS A 83 -22.45 -3.22 -6.67
N MET A 84 -21.50 -3.69 -5.82
CA MET A 84 -20.42 -4.57 -6.26
C MET A 84 -20.45 -5.95 -5.63
N TYR A 85 -20.94 -6.10 -4.42
CA TYR A 85 -20.97 -7.39 -3.75
C TYR A 85 -22.32 -8.11 -3.92
N GLN A 86 -23.40 -7.46 -3.51
CA GLN A 86 -24.74 -8.06 -3.53
C GLN A 86 -25.21 -8.50 -4.94
N PRO A 87 -25.06 -7.68 -6.01
CA PRO A 87 -25.51 -8.07 -7.35
C PRO A 87 -24.76 -9.26 -7.96
N HIS A 88 -23.59 -9.58 -7.39
CA HIS A 88 -22.69 -10.62 -7.86
C HIS A 88 -22.55 -11.79 -6.86
N ASP A 89 -23.44 -11.94 -5.88
CA ASP A 89 -23.37 -12.98 -4.85
C ASP A 89 -22.03 -13.02 -4.10
N ASN A 90 -21.40 -11.84 -3.92
CA ASN A 90 -20.06 -11.61 -3.37
C ASN A 90 -18.91 -12.17 -4.23
N LEU A 91 -19.17 -12.60 -5.46
CA LEU A 91 -18.14 -12.98 -6.42
C LEU A 91 -17.45 -11.75 -7.00
N GLY A 92 -16.19 -11.91 -7.37
CA GLY A 92 -15.42 -10.90 -8.09
C GLY A 92 -14.50 -11.54 -9.11
N ILE A 93 -14.08 -10.79 -10.13
CA ILE A 93 -13.05 -11.24 -11.06
C ILE A 93 -11.73 -10.57 -10.68
N LEU A 94 -10.70 -11.36 -10.47
CA LEU A 94 -9.32 -10.90 -10.37
C LEU A 94 -8.65 -11.04 -11.74
N ALA A 95 -8.26 -9.91 -12.32
CA ALA A 95 -7.42 -9.83 -13.51
C ALA A 95 -5.97 -9.60 -13.07
N THR A 96 -5.13 -10.63 -13.13
CA THR A 96 -3.72 -10.54 -12.79
C THR A 96 -2.93 -10.11 -14.02
N LEU A 97 -2.38 -8.91 -13.97
CA LEU A 97 -1.68 -8.21 -15.05
C LEU A 97 -0.20 -8.56 -15.03
N LYS A 98 0.28 -9.28 -16.04
CA LYS A 98 1.68 -9.76 -16.12
C LYS A 98 2.56 -8.82 -16.94
N ALA A 99 3.84 -8.79 -16.58
CA ALA A 99 4.84 -7.99 -17.28
C ALA A 99 5.00 -8.37 -18.77
N ASP A 100 4.70 -9.60 -19.14
CA ASP A 100 4.73 -10.09 -20.53
C ASP A 100 3.50 -9.70 -21.36
N GLY A 101 2.55 -8.95 -20.76
CA GLY A 101 1.32 -8.51 -21.40
C GLY A 101 0.16 -9.51 -21.31
N ASN A 102 0.36 -10.67 -20.72
CA ASN A 102 -0.72 -11.65 -20.47
C ASN A 102 -1.56 -11.23 -19.25
N VAL A 103 -2.80 -11.72 -19.20
CA VAL A 103 -3.72 -11.50 -18.09
C VAL A 103 -4.33 -12.82 -17.66
N ASP A 104 -4.05 -13.22 -16.42
CA ASP A 104 -4.74 -14.33 -15.79
C ASP A 104 -6.09 -13.87 -15.24
N LYS A 105 -7.12 -14.69 -15.39
CA LYS A 105 -8.49 -14.37 -15.00
C LYS A 105 -8.96 -15.38 -13.96
N THR A 106 -9.25 -14.91 -12.75
CA THR A 106 -9.74 -15.75 -11.65
C THR A 106 -11.08 -15.24 -11.14
N VAL A 107 -12.08 -16.12 -11.06
CA VAL A 107 -13.30 -15.81 -10.33
C VAL A 107 -13.03 -16.07 -8.84
N VAL A 108 -13.05 -15.03 -8.04
CA VAL A 108 -12.84 -15.10 -6.60
C VAL A 108 -14.19 -15.26 -5.91
N GLY A 109 -14.37 -16.36 -5.21
CA GLY A 109 -15.61 -16.72 -4.50
C GLY A 109 -15.38 -17.04 -3.02
N SER A 110 -14.30 -16.53 -2.41
CA SER A 110 -13.96 -16.77 -1.00
C SER A 110 -14.66 -15.83 -0.02
N ILE A 111 -15.37 -14.79 -0.51
CA ILE A 111 -16.09 -13.83 0.34
C ILE A 111 -17.52 -14.34 0.53
N MET A 112 -17.84 -14.77 1.75
CA MET A 112 -19.11 -15.43 2.06
C MET A 112 -20.21 -14.47 2.49
N GLU A 113 -19.84 -13.40 3.19
CA GLU A 113 -20.75 -12.32 3.62
C GLU A 113 -20.14 -10.96 3.28
N ALA A 114 -20.99 -9.98 2.97
CA ALA A 114 -20.59 -8.59 2.77
C ALA A 114 -21.58 -7.69 3.50
N LEU A 115 -21.07 -6.88 4.45
CA LEU A 115 -21.85 -6.11 5.41
C LEU A 115 -21.40 -4.64 5.39
N THR A 116 -22.32 -3.74 5.75
CA THR A 116 -21.97 -2.34 6.02
C THR A 116 -21.73 -2.13 7.51
N LEU A 117 -20.67 -1.38 7.86
CA LEU A 117 -20.42 -0.88 9.21
C LEU A 117 -21.20 0.44 9.41
N ASP A 118 -22.51 0.32 9.43
CA ASP A 118 -23.44 1.45 9.51
C ASP A 118 -24.33 1.31 10.74
N SER A 119 -24.18 2.23 11.70
CA SER A 119 -24.99 2.25 12.94
C SER A 119 -26.48 2.40 12.69
N ASP A 120 -26.89 2.88 11.51
CA ASP A 120 -28.29 2.99 11.11
C ASP A 120 -28.83 1.70 10.49
N ASN A 121 -27.95 0.80 10.05
CA ASN A 121 -28.32 -0.52 9.57
C ASN A 121 -28.28 -1.54 10.72
N THR A 122 -29.40 -1.62 11.45
CA THR A 122 -29.51 -2.49 12.63
C THR A 122 -29.30 -3.98 12.32
N GLN A 123 -29.68 -4.44 11.13
CA GLN A 123 -29.48 -5.83 10.72
C GLN A 123 -27.99 -6.16 10.59
N ASN A 124 -27.23 -5.33 9.88
CA ASN A 124 -25.80 -5.53 9.70
C ASN A 124 -25.05 -5.37 11.02
N MET A 125 -25.39 -4.37 11.84
CA MET A 125 -24.76 -4.18 13.16
C MET A 125 -25.05 -5.34 14.10
N THR A 126 -26.27 -5.91 14.09
CA THR A 126 -26.59 -7.11 14.84
C THR A 126 -25.74 -8.30 14.38
N ARG A 127 -25.61 -8.50 13.05
CA ARG A 127 -24.75 -9.56 12.51
C ARG A 127 -23.27 -9.38 12.89
N LEU A 128 -22.75 -8.16 12.79
CA LEU A 128 -21.39 -7.84 13.21
C LEU A 128 -21.16 -8.11 14.70
N SER A 129 -22.13 -7.77 15.55
CA SER A 129 -22.09 -8.11 16.98
C SER A 129 -22.04 -9.63 17.20
N GLN A 130 -22.87 -10.40 16.49
CA GLN A 130 -22.83 -11.87 16.54
C GLN A 130 -21.48 -12.43 16.11
N ILE A 131 -20.85 -11.86 15.08
CA ILE A 131 -19.50 -12.26 14.62
C ILE A 131 -18.48 -11.96 15.71
N PHE A 132 -18.47 -10.75 16.26
CA PHE A 132 -17.50 -10.35 17.29
C PHE A 132 -17.67 -11.10 18.61
N THR A 133 -18.87 -11.48 18.97
CA THR A 133 -19.14 -12.29 20.18
C THR A 133 -18.94 -13.79 19.99
N ASN A 134 -18.70 -14.24 18.77
CA ASN A 134 -18.43 -15.65 18.50
C ASN A 134 -16.98 -16.03 18.92
N PRO A 135 -16.82 -17.10 19.72
CA PRO A 135 -15.49 -17.56 20.14
C PRO A 135 -14.58 -18.00 18.99
N SER A 136 -15.14 -18.41 17.86
CA SER A 136 -14.36 -18.86 16.69
C SER A 136 -13.62 -17.72 15.97
N LEU A 137 -14.02 -16.47 16.18
CA LEU A 137 -13.39 -15.33 15.52
C LEU A 137 -11.95 -15.16 16.00
N GLN A 138 -11.00 -15.35 15.10
CA GLN A 138 -9.58 -15.26 15.35
C GLN A 138 -9.00 -13.88 15.07
N MET A 139 -9.44 -13.24 13.99
CA MET A 139 -8.90 -11.96 13.59
C MET A 139 -9.92 -11.05 12.90
N ALA A 140 -9.75 -9.75 13.15
CA ALA A 140 -10.32 -8.66 12.39
C ALA A 140 -9.19 -7.91 11.69
N SER A 141 -9.23 -7.80 10.36
CA SER A 141 -8.19 -7.10 9.60
C SER A 141 -8.73 -5.86 8.89
N PHE A 142 -7.83 -4.95 8.52
CA PHE A 142 -8.20 -3.61 8.07
C PHE A 142 -7.38 -3.19 6.85
N THR A 143 -8.07 -2.68 5.82
CA THR A 143 -7.49 -1.89 4.73
C THR A 143 -8.36 -0.63 4.53
N ILE A 144 -8.21 0.33 5.44
CA ILE A 144 -9.04 1.54 5.56
C ILE A 144 -8.25 2.82 5.30
N THR A 145 -7.03 2.67 4.80
CA THR A 145 -6.01 3.71 4.60
C THR A 145 -5.51 4.33 5.91
N GLU A 146 -4.33 4.93 5.88
CA GLU A 146 -3.74 5.56 7.07
C GLU A 146 -4.67 6.60 7.71
N LYS A 147 -5.45 7.33 6.90
CA LYS A 147 -6.40 8.33 7.40
C LYS A 147 -7.55 7.71 8.19
N GLY A 148 -7.90 6.46 7.90
CA GLY A 148 -8.98 5.74 8.61
C GLY A 148 -8.70 5.51 10.09
N TYR A 149 -7.43 5.49 10.49
CA TYR A 149 -7.03 5.35 11.90
C TYR A 149 -6.97 6.67 12.66
N SER A 150 -6.95 7.81 11.97
CA SER A 150 -6.78 9.11 12.63
C SER A 150 -8.06 9.54 13.35
N LEU A 151 -7.92 9.90 14.61
CA LEU A 151 -8.98 10.54 15.41
C LEU A 151 -8.86 12.07 15.43
N VAL A 152 -7.83 12.60 14.79
CA VAL A 152 -7.54 14.04 14.74
C VAL A 152 -7.37 14.51 13.29
N ASP A 153 -7.61 15.78 13.07
CA ASP A 153 -7.33 16.46 11.80
C ASP A 153 -5.84 16.77 11.63
N GLY A 154 -5.46 17.34 10.48
CA GLY A 154 -4.08 17.75 10.21
C GLY A 154 -3.51 18.84 11.13
N LYS A 155 -4.33 19.44 11.99
CA LYS A 155 -3.94 20.43 13.00
C LYS A 155 -3.88 19.85 14.42
N GLY A 156 -4.18 18.55 14.59
CA GLY A 156 -4.20 17.87 15.86
C GLY A 156 -5.52 18.05 16.65
N SER A 157 -6.56 18.63 16.05
CA SER A 157 -7.87 18.75 16.69
C SER A 157 -8.67 17.47 16.49
N ILE A 158 -9.36 17.00 17.55
CA ILE A 158 -10.20 15.79 17.46
C ILE A 158 -11.29 15.96 16.40
N LEU A 159 -11.47 14.92 15.59
CA LEU A 159 -12.51 14.90 14.56
C LEU A 159 -13.92 14.92 15.20
N PRO A 160 -14.89 15.70 14.67
CA PRO A 160 -16.23 15.85 15.27
C PRO A 160 -16.93 14.51 15.56
N ALA A 161 -16.88 13.56 14.63
CA ALA A 161 -17.45 12.24 14.82
C ALA A 161 -16.79 11.45 15.96
N ALA A 162 -15.46 11.52 16.08
CA ALA A 162 -14.74 10.87 17.18
C ALA A 162 -15.04 11.53 18.52
N ALA A 163 -15.13 12.86 18.57
CA ALA A 163 -15.51 13.59 19.78
C ALA A 163 -16.93 13.21 20.25
N GLN A 164 -17.88 13.16 19.32
CA GLN A 164 -19.25 12.73 19.59
C GLN A 164 -19.29 11.33 20.19
N ASP A 165 -18.62 10.36 19.58
CA ASP A 165 -18.62 8.97 20.05
C ASP A 165 -17.93 8.83 21.40
N MET A 166 -16.87 9.62 21.67
CA MET A 166 -16.21 9.65 22.98
C MET A 166 -17.14 10.12 24.11
N GLU A 167 -18.14 10.94 23.79
CA GLU A 167 -19.15 11.42 24.75
C GLU A 167 -20.36 10.51 24.86
N GLN A 168 -20.80 9.90 23.75
CA GLN A 168 -22.04 9.13 23.69
C GLN A 168 -21.86 7.64 23.99
N GLY A 169 -20.66 7.09 23.82
CA GLY A 169 -20.38 5.67 24.12
C GLY A 169 -20.72 4.72 22.97
N THR A 170 -21.06 3.49 23.32
CA THR A 170 -21.05 2.33 22.42
C THR A 170 -22.37 2.07 21.69
N GLU A 171 -23.48 2.75 22.03
CA GLU A 171 -24.80 2.37 21.51
C GLU A 171 -24.98 2.66 20.02
N ARG A 172 -24.50 3.81 19.54
CA ARG A 172 -24.68 4.22 18.16
C ARG A 172 -23.53 5.11 17.67
N PRO A 173 -22.29 4.60 17.65
CA PRO A 173 -21.16 5.40 17.21
C PRO A 173 -21.26 5.74 15.73
N VAL A 174 -20.75 6.92 15.36
CA VAL A 174 -20.76 7.43 13.98
C VAL A 174 -19.38 7.34 13.32
N SER A 175 -18.29 7.47 14.08
CA SER A 175 -16.94 7.35 13.56
C SER A 175 -16.58 5.90 13.24
N TYR A 176 -15.69 5.70 12.25
CA TYR A 176 -15.27 4.36 11.84
C TYR A 176 -14.71 3.57 13.04
N ILE A 177 -13.70 4.13 13.71
CA ILE A 177 -13.02 3.45 14.83
C ILE A 177 -13.94 3.33 16.05
N GLY A 178 -14.84 4.30 16.29
CA GLY A 178 -15.84 4.20 17.36
C GLY A 178 -16.75 2.98 17.19
N LYS A 179 -17.19 2.71 15.95
CA LYS A 179 -17.98 1.51 15.63
C LYS A 179 -17.19 0.22 15.86
N VAL A 180 -15.92 0.18 15.44
CA VAL A 180 -15.03 -0.98 15.66
C VAL A 180 -14.76 -1.18 17.15
N ALA A 181 -14.52 -0.11 17.91
CA ALA A 181 -14.32 -0.17 19.36
C ALA A 181 -15.57 -0.67 20.10
N ALA A 182 -16.78 -0.29 19.63
CA ALA A 182 -18.03 -0.79 20.18
C ALA A 182 -18.22 -2.30 19.92
N LEU A 183 -17.84 -2.80 18.74
CA LEU A 183 -17.84 -4.23 18.45
C LEU A 183 -16.84 -4.99 19.33
N LEU A 184 -15.67 -4.41 19.56
CA LEU A 184 -14.66 -4.98 20.46
C LEU A 184 -15.14 -4.97 21.92
N TYR A 185 -15.88 -3.94 22.34
CA TYR A 185 -16.53 -3.93 23.66
C TYR A 185 -17.59 -5.01 23.79
N ALA A 186 -18.41 -5.26 22.78
CA ALA A 186 -19.34 -6.40 22.77
C ALA A 186 -18.61 -7.74 22.94
N ARG A 187 -17.42 -7.89 22.32
CA ARG A 187 -16.57 -9.07 22.52
C ARG A 187 -16.04 -9.19 23.93
N TYR A 188 -15.66 -8.07 24.57
CA TYR A 188 -15.30 -8.04 25.97
C TYR A 188 -16.46 -8.52 26.86
N GLN A 189 -17.66 -8.02 26.64
CA GLN A 189 -18.87 -8.41 27.38
C GLN A 189 -19.24 -9.88 27.19
N ALA A 190 -18.89 -10.47 26.04
CA ALA A 190 -19.09 -11.90 25.76
C ALA A 190 -18.09 -12.82 26.50
N GLY A 191 -17.27 -12.29 27.39
CA GLY A 191 -16.34 -13.06 28.22
C GLY A 191 -14.86 -12.71 27.95
N ALA A 192 -14.57 -11.50 27.50
CA ALA A 192 -13.22 -11.03 27.19
C ALA A 192 -12.48 -12.00 26.24
N LEU A 193 -13.17 -12.40 25.17
CA LEU A 193 -12.66 -13.36 24.19
C LEU A 193 -11.46 -12.80 23.44
N PRO A 194 -10.38 -13.57 23.25
CA PRO A 194 -9.17 -13.09 22.57
C PRO A 194 -9.37 -12.88 21.07
N ILE A 195 -8.66 -11.88 20.49
CA ILE A 195 -8.70 -11.55 19.06
C ILE A 195 -7.41 -10.84 18.63
N ALA A 196 -7.02 -11.00 17.37
CA ALA A 196 -6.02 -10.16 16.71
C ALA A 196 -6.70 -9.08 15.83
N MET A 197 -6.31 -7.82 16.03
CA MET A 197 -6.76 -6.65 15.26
C MET A 197 -5.61 -6.26 14.32
N VAL A 198 -5.70 -6.63 13.03
CA VAL A 198 -4.55 -6.63 12.11
C VAL A 198 -4.72 -5.53 11.07
N SER A 199 -4.02 -4.40 11.21
CA SER A 199 -3.93 -3.45 10.10
C SER A 199 -3.12 -4.08 8.97
N MET A 200 -3.67 -4.07 7.75
CA MET A 200 -3.02 -4.49 6.51
C MET A 200 -2.90 -3.30 5.55
N ASP A 201 -2.82 -2.09 6.07
CA ASP A 201 -2.57 -0.88 5.30
C ASP A 201 -1.07 -0.65 5.07
N ASN A 202 -0.72 -0.10 3.91
CA ASN A 202 0.65 0.23 3.56
C ASN A 202 1.08 1.55 4.22
N CYS A 203 1.19 1.53 5.55
CA CYS A 203 1.72 2.64 6.34
C CYS A 203 2.61 2.11 7.46
N SER A 204 3.62 2.89 7.83
CA SER A 204 4.61 2.49 8.83
C SER A 204 3.96 2.29 10.20
N HIS A 205 4.37 1.22 10.90
CA HIS A 205 3.89 0.86 12.23
C HIS A 205 2.36 0.82 12.32
N ASN A 206 1.74 0.23 11.33
CA ASN A 206 0.30 0.24 11.12
C ASN A 206 -0.48 -0.36 12.31
N GLY A 207 0.02 -1.40 12.96
CA GLY A 207 -0.59 -1.98 14.16
C GLY A 207 -0.64 -1.01 15.33
N ASP A 208 0.38 -0.17 15.51
CA ASP A 208 0.38 0.85 16.57
C ASP A 208 -0.65 1.95 16.30
N LYS A 209 -0.85 2.35 15.04
CA LYS A 209 -1.91 3.32 14.67
C LYS A 209 -3.29 2.81 15.02
N LEU A 210 -3.57 1.55 14.70
CA LEU A 210 -4.84 0.92 15.06
C LEU A 210 -4.99 0.78 16.58
N TYR A 211 -3.93 0.33 17.27
CA TYR A 211 -3.91 0.24 18.73
C TYR A 211 -4.23 1.59 19.38
N GLN A 212 -3.51 2.65 19.00
CA GLN A 212 -3.70 3.99 19.57
C GLN A 212 -5.14 4.50 19.37
N ALA A 213 -5.73 4.25 18.22
CA ALA A 213 -7.10 4.66 17.91
C ALA A 213 -8.14 3.91 18.76
N ILE A 214 -8.03 2.59 18.88
CA ILE A 214 -8.92 1.77 19.72
C ILE A 214 -8.71 2.07 21.21
N HIS A 215 -7.44 2.18 21.65
CA HIS A 215 -7.09 2.51 23.02
C HIS A 215 -7.68 3.85 23.47
N ALA A 216 -7.64 4.86 22.61
CA ALA A 216 -8.22 6.17 22.91
C ALA A 216 -9.73 6.08 23.22
N PHE A 217 -10.49 5.28 22.47
CA PHE A 217 -11.89 5.03 22.76
C PHE A 217 -12.10 4.24 24.05
N ALA A 218 -11.35 3.16 24.25
CA ALA A 218 -11.47 2.34 25.46
C ALA A 218 -11.16 3.16 26.73
N GLN A 219 -10.10 3.94 26.72
CA GLN A 219 -9.73 4.85 27.80
C GLN A 219 -10.77 5.95 28.03
N GLY A 220 -11.19 6.62 26.95
CA GLY A 220 -12.17 7.70 27.04
C GLY A 220 -13.53 7.25 27.56
N TRP A 221 -14.00 6.08 27.13
CA TRP A 221 -15.27 5.52 27.57
C TRP A 221 -15.22 5.02 29.01
N GLU A 222 -14.14 4.32 29.40
CA GLU A 222 -14.01 3.83 30.77
C GLU A 222 -13.89 4.98 31.77
N GLN A 223 -13.13 6.03 31.46
CA GLN A 223 -13.02 7.23 32.29
C GLN A 223 -14.35 7.96 32.50
N ARG A 224 -15.23 7.91 31.53
CA ARG A 224 -16.57 8.50 31.59
C ARG A 224 -17.63 7.57 32.16
N GLY A 225 -17.27 6.31 32.47
CA GLY A 225 -18.21 5.31 32.95
C GLY A 225 -19.22 4.85 31.89
N LEU A 226 -18.91 4.98 30.61
CA LEU A 226 -19.74 4.58 29.47
C LEU A 226 -19.57 3.09 29.13
N VAL A 227 -18.53 2.45 29.63
CA VAL A 227 -18.25 1.02 29.53
C VAL A 227 -17.85 0.46 30.87
N GLU A 228 -17.89 -0.86 31.01
CA GLU A 228 -17.49 -1.55 32.23
C GLU A 228 -16.00 -1.36 32.52
N LYS A 229 -15.66 -1.27 33.82
CA LYS A 229 -14.25 -1.29 34.26
C LYS A 229 -13.58 -2.60 33.83
N GLY A 230 -12.39 -2.47 33.27
CA GLY A 230 -11.61 -3.61 32.75
C GLY A 230 -11.64 -3.71 31.23
N PHE A 231 -12.46 -2.96 30.52
CA PHE A 231 -12.40 -2.91 29.07
C PHE A 231 -11.08 -2.33 28.56
N LEU A 232 -10.59 -1.26 29.19
CA LEU A 232 -9.27 -0.72 28.88
C LEU A 232 -8.16 -1.76 29.10
N ALA A 233 -8.17 -2.42 30.25
CA ALA A 233 -7.20 -3.47 30.58
C ALA A 233 -7.27 -4.67 29.60
N TYR A 234 -8.47 -4.99 29.10
CA TYR A 234 -8.64 -6.00 28.05
C TYR A 234 -7.98 -5.59 26.72
N VAL A 235 -8.12 -4.32 26.32
CA VAL A 235 -7.48 -3.79 25.11
C VAL A 235 -5.96 -3.71 25.25
N GLU A 236 -5.45 -3.44 26.46
CA GLU A 236 -4.02 -3.35 26.76
C GLU A 236 -3.34 -4.71 26.93
N ASP A 237 -4.09 -5.78 27.19
CA ASP A 237 -3.55 -7.12 27.35
C ASP A 237 -3.33 -7.82 25.99
N ALA A 238 -2.08 -7.90 25.55
CA ALA A 238 -1.70 -8.54 24.29
C ALA A 238 -2.06 -10.04 24.19
N HIS A 239 -2.36 -10.70 25.32
CA HIS A 239 -2.89 -12.07 25.34
C HIS A 239 -4.40 -12.11 25.11
N LYS A 240 -5.07 -10.95 25.10
CA LYS A 240 -6.49 -10.79 24.84
C LYS A 240 -6.72 -10.07 23.50
N VAL A 241 -6.15 -8.90 23.32
CA VAL A 241 -6.27 -8.13 22.07
C VAL A 241 -4.86 -7.79 21.58
N SER A 242 -4.45 -8.42 20.50
CA SER A 242 -3.18 -8.09 19.86
C SER A 242 -3.38 -7.15 18.70
N PHE A 243 -2.35 -6.36 18.38
CA PHE A 243 -2.30 -5.44 17.24
C PHE A 243 -1.03 -5.72 16.44
N PRO A 244 -1.00 -6.85 15.71
CA PRO A 244 0.16 -7.23 14.92
C PRO A 244 0.52 -6.17 13.88
N TRP A 245 1.81 -5.89 13.73
CA TRP A 245 2.30 -5.10 12.61
C TRP A 245 2.24 -5.93 11.34
N SER A 246 2.02 -5.28 10.22
CA SER A 246 2.13 -5.93 8.92
C SER A 246 2.85 -5.04 7.91
N MET A 247 3.42 -5.67 6.90
CA MET A 247 3.85 -5.04 5.66
C MET A 247 3.13 -5.70 4.51
N ILE A 248 2.38 -4.93 3.75
CA ILE A 248 1.69 -5.36 2.54
C ILE A 248 2.33 -4.70 1.32
N ASP A 249 2.46 -5.44 0.26
CA ASP A 249 2.96 -4.93 -1.02
C ASP A 249 2.27 -5.62 -2.18
N LYS A 250 1.34 -4.94 -2.82
CA LYS A 250 0.65 -5.32 -4.05
C LYS A 250 0.03 -4.08 -4.67
N ILE A 251 0.23 -3.89 -5.94
CA ILE A 251 -0.40 -2.79 -6.70
C ILE A 251 -1.72 -3.29 -7.28
N THR A 252 -2.80 -2.56 -6.97
CA THR A 252 -4.14 -2.78 -7.50
C THR A 252 -4.62 -1.50 -8.17
N PRO A 253 -4.32 -1.30 -9.45
CA PRO A 253 -4.75 -0.11 -10.19
C PRO A 253 -6.27 0.01 -10.24
N ARG A 254 -6.76 1.20 -10.56
CA ARG A 254 -8.19 1.37 -10.90
C ARG A 254 -8.56 0.42 -12.04
N PRO A 255 -9.83 -0.04 -12.10
CA PRO A 255 -10.33 -0.80 -13.24
C PRO A 255 -9.94 -0.13 -14.56
N ASP A 256 -9.28 -0.88 -15.43
CA ASP A 256 -8.77 -0.41 -16.72
C ASP A 256 -9.72 -0.79 -17.84
N ALA A 257 -9.98 0.14 -18.75
CA ALA A 257 -10.91 -0.07 -19.85
C ALA A 257 -10.47 -1.22 -20.80
N SER A 258 -9.15 -1.40 -20.99
CA SER A 258 -8.65 -2.49 -21.83
C SER A 258 -8.89 -3.86 -21.20
N VAL A 259 -8.83 -3.94 -19.87
CA VAL A 259 -9.17 -5.16 -19.13
C VAL A 259 -10.67 -5.41 -19.17
N GLU A 260 -11.50 -4.38 -19.00
CA GLU A 260 -12.95 -4.49 -19.16
C GLU A 260 -13.31 -5.03 -20.53
N ASP A 261 -12.74 -4.46 -21.61
CA ASP A 261 -12.97 -4.90 -22.98
C ASP A 261 -12.53 -6.36 -23.20
N MET A 262 -11.40 -6.78 -22.63
CA MET A 262 -10.92 -8.16 -22.68
C MET A 262 -11.91 -9.13 -22.01
N LEU A 263 -12.40 -8.79 -20.82
CA LEU A 263 -13.38 -9.60 -20.10
C LEU A 263 -14.72 -9.66 -20.85
N ARG A 264 -15.14 -8.56 -21.46
CA ARG A 264 -16.35 -8.48 -22.30
C ARG A 264 -16.21 -9.33 -23.56
N MET A 265 -15.06 -9.28 -24.22
CA MET A 265 -14.77 -10.16 -25.37
C MET A 265 -14.71 -11.64 -24.97
N ALA A 266 -14.32 -11.95 -23.76
CA ALA A 266 -14.42 -13.30 -23.19
C ALA A 266 -15.86 -13.72 -22.87
N GLY A 267 -16.85 -12.83 -23.05
CA GLY A 267 -18.28 -13.11 -22.90
C GLY A 267 -18.87 -12.77 -21.53
N VAL A 268 -18.13 -12.04 -20.66
CA VAL A 268 -18.67 -11.61 -19.36
C VAL A 268 -19.54 -10.36 -19.52
N GLU A 269 -20.69 -10.36 -18.86
CA GLU A 269 -21.70 -9.31 -18.91
C GLU A 269 -21.69 -8.46 -17.65
N ASN A 270 -22.22 -7.23 -17.72
CA ASN A 270 -22.44 -6.33 -16.60
C ASN A 270 -21.14 -6.00 -15.83
N LEU A 271 -20.10 -5.63 -16.58
CA LEU A 271 -18.78 -5.30 -16.04
C LEU A 271 -18.58 -3.79 -15.82
N GLU A 272 -19.58 -2.97 -16.15
CA GLU A 272 -19.45 -1.52 -16.16
C GLU A 272 -19.02 -0.99 -14.80
N PRO A 273 -17.92 -0.22 -14.75
CA PRO A 273 -17.52 0.44 -13.52
C PRO A 273 -18.58 1.44 -13.03
N VAL A 274 -18.70 1.55 -11.72
CA VAL A 274 -19.62 2.49 -11.07
C VAL A 274 -18.82 3.52 -10.31
N ILE A 275 -19.21 4.79 -10.41
CA ILE A 275 -18.73 5.84 -9.52
C ILE A 275 -19.80 6.03 -8.44
N THR A 276 -19.41 5.84 -7.18
CA THR A 276 -20.30 5.99 -6.04
C THR A 276 -20.53 7.47 -5.72
N GLY A 277 -21.48 7.74 -4.85
CA GLY A 277 -21.73 9.09 -4.31
C GLY A 277 -20.52 9.68 -3.56
N LYS A 278 -19.59 8.86 -3.11
CA LYS A 278 -18.31 9.28 -2.48
C LYS A 278 -17.13 9.36 -3.47
N ASN A 279 -17.41 9.31 -4.76
CA ASN A 279 -16.41 9.31 -5.84
C ASN A 279 -15.45 8.10 -5.82
N THR A 280 -15.86 6.98 -5.25
CA THR A 280 -15.12 5.73 -5.37
C THR A 280 -15.43 5.09 -6.72
N TYR A 281 -14.37 4.77 -7.47
CA TYR A 281 -14.47 4.07 -8.75
C TYR A 281 -14.33 2.57 -8.52
N VAL A 282 -15.39 1.81 -8.74
CA VAL A 282 -15.45 0.37 -8.48
C VAL A 282 -16.02 -0.40 -9.65
N ALA A 283 -15.58 -1.65 -9.83
CA ALA A 283 -16.07 -2.55 -10.86
C ALA A 283 -16.23 -3.98 -10.31
N PRO A 284 -16.99 -4.85 -10.97
CA PRO A 284 -17.09 -6.26 -10.61
C PRO A 284 -15.77 -7.03 -10.75
N PHE A 285 -14.77 -6.43 -11.38
CA PHE A 285 -13.42 -6.95 -11.51
C PHE A 285 -12.39 -6.04 -10.83
N VAL A 286 -11.25 -6.60 -10.48
CA VAL A 286 -10.11 -5.90 -9.90
C VAL A 286 -8.88 -6.21 -10.72
N ASN A 287 -8.13 -5.18 -11.11
CA ASN A 287 -6.81 -5.31 -11.70
C ASN A 287 -5.76 -5.42 -10.59
N ALA A 288 -4.81 -6.33 -10.73
CA ALA A 288 -3.69 -6.42 -9.82
C ALA A 288 -2.42 -6.87 -10.54
N GLU A 289 -1.25 -6.42 -10.08
CA GLU A 289 0.02 -7.01 -10.50
C GLU A 289 0.14 -8.46 -10.02
N GLU A 290 1.04 -9.24 -10.64
CA GLU A 290 1.30 -10.62 -10.21
C GLU A 290 2.06 -10.71 -8.87
N CYS A 291 2.97 -9.75 -8.63
CA CYS A 291 3.78 -9.72 -7.42
C CYS A 291 2.94 -9.37 -6.19
N GLN A 292 3.21 -10.07 -5.08
CA GLN A 292 2.53 -9.80 -3.81
C GLN A 292 3.35 -10.25 -2.62
N TYR A 293 3.35 -9.43 -1.56
CA TYR A 293 3.97 -9.73 -0.28
C TYR A 293 3.06 -9.30 0.85
N LEU A 294 2.81 -10.19 1.80
CA LEU A 294 2.15 -9.89 3.06
C LEU A 294 2.96 -10.54 4.18
N VAL A 295 3.56 -9.70 5.00
CA VAL A 295 4.36 -10.12 6.16
C VAL A 295 3.66 -9.61 7.40
N ILE A 296 3.38 -10.48 8.37
CA ILE A 296 2.60 -10.15 9.57
C ILE A 296 3.37 -10.62 10.81
N GLU A 297 3.34 -9.82 11.86
CA GLU A 297 3.80 -10.23 13.19
C GLU A 297 2.96 -11.39 13.69
N ASP A 298 3.61 -12.49 14.08
CA ASP A 298 2.92 -13.69 14.56
C ASP A 298 2.49 -13.57 16.03
N ASN A 299 1.47 -12.75 16.26
CA ASN A 299 0.88 -12.52 17.58
C ASN A 299 -0.65 -12.61 17.48
N PHE A 300 -1.18 -13.83 17.65
CA PHE A 300 -2.60 -14.15 17.47
C PHE A 300 -3.12 -14.90 18.71
N PRO A 301 -3.68 -14.20 19.71
CA PRO A 301 -4.07 -14.80 20.98
C PRO A 301 -5.22 -15.81 20.89
N ASN A 302 -5.99 -15.81 19.80
CA ASN A 302 -7.05 -16.80 19.51
C ASN A 302 -6.67 -17.76 18.38
N GLY A 303 -5.36 -17.90 18.08
CA GLY A 303 -4.93 -18.60 16.86
C GLY A 303 -5.22 -17.82 15.59
N ARG A 304 -4.83 -18.36 14.46
CA ARG A 304 -5.01 -17.77 13.14
C ARG A 304 -5.23 -18.82 12.04
N PRO A 305 -5.80 -18.46 10.90
CA PRO A 305 -5.81 -19.31 9.72
C PRO A 305 -4.37 -19.62 9.24
N ALA A 306 -4.18 -20.77 8.59
CA ALA A 306 -2.89 -21.22 8.06
C ALA A 306 -2.51 -20.45 6.77
N LEU A 307 -2.43 -19.13 6.86
CA LEU A 307 -2.19 -18.25 5.70
C LEU A 307 -0.77 -18.40 5.12
N GLU A 308 0.17 -18.94 5.88
CA GLU A 308 1.52 -19.28 5.42
C GLU A 308 1.50 -20.30 4.27
N GLU A 309 0.52 -21.16 4.22
CA GLU A 309 0.33 -22.08 3.11
C GLU A 309 -0.18 -21.39 1.83
N GLY A 310 -0.68 -20.17 1.96
CA GLY A 310 -1.05 -19.25 0.86
C GLY A 310 0.00 -18.17 0.59
N GLY A 311 1.21 -18.32 1.12
CA GLY A 311 2.34 -17.43 0.85
C GLY A 311 2.44 -16.20 1.78
N VAL A 312 1.60 -16.08 2.79
CA VAL A 312 1.74 -15.04 3.83
C VAL A 312 2.89 -15.41 4.76
N ILE A 313 3.74 -14.44 5.08
CA ILE A 313 4.90 -14.64 5.94
C ILE A 313 4.57 -14.19 7.36
N PHE A 314 4.65 -15.09 8.33
CA PHE A 314 4.53 -14.76 9.75
C PHE A 314 5.91 -14.72 10.39
N THR A 315 6.17 -13.68 11.20
CA THR A 315 7.48 -13.44 11.79
C THR A 315 7.40 -12.55 13.03
N THR A 316 8.52 -12.06 13.53
CA THR A 316 8.55 -11.11 14.64
C THR A 316 8.26 -9.68 14.16
N ARG A 317 7.78 -8.82 15.06
CA ARG A 317 7.56 -7.37 14.82
C ARG A 317 8.81 -6.69 14.26
N GLU A 318 9.97 -7.00 14.83
CA GLU A 318 11.25 -6.46 14.37
C GLU A 318 11.55 -6.85 12.91
N THR A 319 11.23 -8.09 12.53
CA THR A 319 11.43 -8.54 11.15
C THR A 319 10.45 -7.86 10.19
N VAL A 320 9.19 -7.61 10.58
CA VAL A 320 8.23 -6.82 9.78
C VAL A 320 8.81 -5.41 9.50
N ASP A 321 9.35 -4.74 10.54
CA ASP A 321 10.00 -3.44 10.40
C ASP A 321 11.21 -3.49 9.44
N ARG A 322 12.02 -4.55 9.52
CA ARG A 322 13.15 -4.76 8.60
C ARG A 322 12.70 -4.97 7.15
N VAL A 323 11.60 -5.68 6.92
CA VAL A 323 11.04 -5.85 5.55
C VAL A 323 10.56 -4.51 5.01
N GLU A 324 9.87 -3.71 5.82
CA GLU A 324 9.46 -2.35 5.43
C GLU A 324 10.68 -1.49 5.07
N LYS A 325 11.71 -1.48 5.92
CA LYS A 325 12.94 -0.72 5.66
C LYS A 325 13.67 -1.19 4.40
N MET A 326 13.77 -2.50 4.18
CA MET A 326 14.33 -3.05 2.94
C MET A 326 13.62 -2.48 1.70
N LYS A 327 12.30 -2.51 1.69
CA LYS A 327 11.47 -2.01 0.60
C LYS A 327 11.61 -0.50 0.41
N VAL A 328 11.43 0.26 1.49
CA VAL A 328 11.31 1.74 1.45
C VAL A 328 12.66 2.41 1.24
N CYS A 329 13.72 1.92 1.90
CA CYS A 329 15.01 2.58 1.90
C CYS A 329 15.96 2.08 0.81
N THR A 330 15.68 0.91 0.18
CA THR A 330 16.66 0.30 -0.72
C THR A 330 16.04 -0.30 -1.98
N CYS A 331 15.11 -1.27 -1.85
CA CYS A 331 14.85 -2.20 -2.94
C CYS A 331 13.75 -1.76 -3.92
N LEU A 332 12.84 -0.87 -3.54
CA LEU A 332 11.73 -0.43 -4.40
C LEU A 332 11.65 1.10 -4.51
N ASN A 333 11.42 1.78 -3.38
CA ASN A 333 11.06 3.20 -3.42
C ASN A 333 12.19 4.11 -3.94
N PRO A 334 13.50 3.87 -3.67
CA PRO A 334 14.57 4.65 -4.27
C PRO A 334 14.59 4.55 -5.80
N LEU A 335 14.38 3.34 -6.34
CA LEU A 335 14.38 3.08 -7.77
C LEU A 335 13.25 3.84 -8.47
N HIS A 336 12.04 3.79 -7.92
CA HIS A 336 10.90 4.59 -8.40
C HIS A 336 11.18 6.09 -8.33
N THR A 337 11.84 6.58 -7.27
CA THR A 337 12.16 8.01 -7.14
C THR A 337 13.15 8.46 -8.19
N ALA A 338 14.18 7.66 -8.45
CA ALA A 338 15.16 7.97 -9.49
C ALA A 338 14.49 8.08 -10.86
N LEU A 339 13.64 7.12 -11.22
CA LEU A 339 12.87 7.16 -12.45
C LEU A 339 11.95 8.38 -12.50
N ALA A 340 11.19 8.65 -11.44
CA ALA A 340 10.26 9.78 -11.43
C ALA A 340 10.94 11.13 -11.70
N VAL A 341 12.11 11.37 -11.10
CA VAL A 341 12.87 12.60 -11.29
C VAL A 341 13.31 12.74 -12.75
N PHE A 342 13.96 11.70 -13.28
CA PHE A 342 14.47 11.75 -14.66
C PHE A 342 13.36 11.58 -15.70
N GLY A 343 12.31 10.83 -15.40
CA GLY A 343 11.14 10.71 -16.25
C GLY A 343 10.44 12.05 -16.49
N CYS A 344 10.27 12.87 -15.44
CA CYS A 344 9.75 14.23 -15.60
C CYS A 344 10.66 15.08 -16.48
N LEU A 345 11.98 15.03 -16.26
CA LEU A 345 12.96 15.82 -17.02
C LEU A 345 13.05 15.40 -18.50
N LEU A 346 12.93 14.12 -18.79
CA LEU A 346 13.01 13.57 -20.14
C LEU A 346 11.65 13.49 -20.85
N GLY A 347 10.55 13.91 -20.19
CA GLY A 347 9.22 14.00 -20.80
C GLY A 347 8.47 12.67 -20.90
N TYR A 348 8.81 11.70 -20.05
CA TYR A 348 8.05 10.45 -19.95
C TYR A 348 6.70 10.66 -19.23
N THR A 349 5.72 9.84 -19.59
CA THR A 349 4.38 9.83 -19.01
C THR A 349 4.02 8.53 -18.31
N LEU A 350 4.84 7.49 -18.48
CA LEU A 350 4.70 6.19 -17.83
C LEU A 350 6.07 5.69 -17.36
N ILE A 351 6.14 5.27 -16.11
CA ILE A 351 7.35 4.68 -15.51
C ILE A 351 7.80 3.41 -16.26
N SER A 352 6.86 2.57 -16.70
CA SER A 352 7.19 1.37 -17.46
C SER A 352 7.92 1.67 -18.77
N LYS A 353 7.62 2.81 -19.40
CA LYS A 353 8.30 3.24 -20.64
C LYS A 353 9.72 3.76 -20.40
N GLU A 354 10.03 4.22 -19.22
CA GLU A 354 11.40 4.57 -18.84
C GLU A 354 12.31 3.36 -18.84
N MET A 355 11.78 2.17 -18.54
CA MET A 355 12.56 0.91 -18.55
C MET A 355 12.92 0.42 -19.97
N ASP A 356 12.29 0.96 -21.02
CA ASP A 356 12.70 0.76 -22.40
C ASP A 356 13.98 1.57 -22.73
N ASN A 357 14.30 2.60 -21.93
CA ASN A 357 15.54 3.37 -22.04
C ASN A 357 16.70 2.66 -21.33
N PRO A 358 17.74 2.21 -22.04
CA PRO A 358 18.82 1.41 -21.46
C PRO A 358 19.63 2.17 -20.38
N VAL A 359 19.69 3.50 -20.47
CA VAL A 359 20.42 4.33 -19.50
C VAL A 359 19.61 4.42 -18.20
N LEU A 360 18.30 4.68 -18.27
CA LEU A 360 17.44 4.73 -17.09
C LEU A 360 17.33 3.36 -16.42
N LYS A 361 17.19 2.29 -17.21
CA LYS A 361 17.22 0.92 -16.69
C LYS A 361 18.53 0.64 -15.95
N LYS A 362 19.66 0.99 -16.56
CA LYS A 362 20.99 0.80 -15.95
C LYS A 362 21.15 1.64 -14.68
N LEU A 363 20.62 2.86 -14.65
CA LEU A 363 20.62 3.73 -13.46
C LEU A 363 20.00 3.02 -12.27
N VAL A 364 18.78 2.48 -12.41
CA VAL A 364 18.09 1.81 -11.31
C VAL A 364 18.76 0.49 -10.93
N GLU A 365 19.32 -0.25 -11.89
CA GLU A 365 20.12 -1.43 -11.61
C GLU A 365 21.33 -1.09 -10.73
N VAL A 366 22.10 -0.07 -11.07
CA VAL A 366 23.28 0.33 -10.29
C VAL A 366 22.87 0.86 -8.90
N ILE A 367 21.83 1.69 -8.82
CA ILE A 367 21.32 2.16 -7.52
C ILE A 367 20.89 0.96 -6.65
N GLY A 368 20.14 0.01 -7.20
CA GLY A 368 19.67 -1.16 -6.46
C GLY A 368 20.78 -2.11 -6.06
N TYR A 369 21.55 -2.62 -7.04
CA TYR A 369 22.50 -3.70 -6.81
C TYR A 369 23.85 -3.25 -6.27
N GLU A 370 24.38 -2.10 -6.73
CA GLU A 370 25.74 -1.69 -6.42
C GLU A 370 25.82 -0.67 -5.27
N GLU A 371 24.82 0.23 -5.16
CA GLU A 371 24.83 1.26 -4.12
C GLU A 371 23.92 0.90 -2.93
N GLY A 372 22.75 0.31 -3.15
CA GLY A 372 21.79 -0.02 -2.10
C GLY A 372 22.03 -1.37 -1.45
N LEU A 373 22.10 -2.43 -2.25
CA LEU A 373 22.20 -3.81 -1.76
C LEU A 373 23.34 -4.08 -0.77
N PRO A 374 24.55 -3.48 -0.92
CA PRO A 374 25.64 -3.70 0.04
C PRO A 374 25.36 -3.26 1.48
N VAL A 375 24.40 -2.36 1.69
CA VAL A 375 24.01 -1.82 3.00
C VAL A 375 22.53 -2.06 3.35
N VAL A 376 21.86 -2.90 2.57
CA VAL A 376 20.43 -3.20 2.78
C VAL A 376 20.19 -3.82 4.15
N VAL A 377 19.08 -3.42 4.77
CA VAL A 377 18.56 -4.12 5.94
C VAL A 377 18.00 -5.46 5.48
N ASN A 378 18.75 -6.55 5.69
CA ASN A 378 18.29 -7.88 5.33
C ASN A 378 17.32 -8.43 6.39
N PRO A 379 16.04 -8.64 6.05
CA PRO A 379 15.06 -9.15 7.00
C PRO A 379 15.18 -10.66 7.25
N GLY A 380 15.88 -11.41 6.40
CA GLY A 380 16.05 -12.86 6.51
C GLY A 380 14.87 -13.69 5.99
N VAL A 381 13.66 -13.12 5.92
CA VAL A 381 12.43 -13.81 5.45
C VAL A 381 12.13 -13.53 3.97
N ILE A 382 12.68 -12.47 3.43
CA ILE A 382 12.65 -12.11 2.01
C ILE A 382 14.10 -11.83 1.58
N ASP A 383 14.54 -12.41 0.48
CA ASP A 383 15.86 -12.16 -0.09
C ASP A 383 15.86 -10.78 -0.79
N PRO A 384 16.65 -9.79 -0.31
CA PRO A 384 16.67 -8.45 -0.90
C PRO A 384 17.07 -8.44 -2.36
N LYS A 385 18.01 -9.32 -2.78
CA LYS A 385 18.42 -9.38 -4.17
C LYS A 385 17.29 -9.87 -5.07
N LYS A 386 16.61 -10.96 -4.68
CA LYS A 386 15.45 -11.46 -5.43
C LYS A 386 14.34 -10.43 -5.50
N PHE A 387 14.15 -9.67 -4.42
CA PHE A 387 13.16 -8.59 -4.41
C PHE A 387 13.53 -7.48 -5.42
N ILE A 388 14.79 -7.07 -5.50
CA ILE A 388 15.25 -6.11 -6.53
C ILE A 388 15.11 -6.71 -7.93
N ASP A 389 15.47 -7.99 -8.14
CA ASP A 389 15.31 -8.69 -9.41
C ASP A 389 13.84 -8.62 -9.89
N GLU A 390 12.89 -8.84 -9.01
CA GLU A 390 11.45 -8.74 -9.28
C GLU A 390 11.04 -7.30 -9.59
N VAL A 391 11.49 -6.33 -8.78
CA VAL A 391 11.18 -4.91 -8.98
C VAL A 391 11.66 -4.42 -10.34
N VAL A 392 12.89 -4.70 -10.71
CA VAL A 392 13.55 -4.19 -11.93
C VAL A 392 13.03 -4.89 -13.19
N ASN A 393 12.75 -6.21 -13.12
CA ASN A 393 12.45 -7.00 -14.30
C ASN A 393 10.97 -7.32 -14.50
N ILE A 394 10.15 -7.21 -13.44
CA ILE A 394 8.74 -7.58 -13.48
C ILE A 394 7.84 -6.37 -13.14
N ARG A 395 8.06 -5.72 -12.01
CA ARG A 395 7.11 -4.73 -11.49
C ARG A 395 7.17 -3.39 -12.21
N ILE A 396 8.37 -2.78 -12.28
CA ILE A 396 8.55 -1.47 -12.92
C ILE A 396 8.25 -1.52 -14.43
N PRO A 397 8.73 -2.52 -15.21
CA PRO A 397 8.44 -2.59 -16.64
C PRO A 397 7.03 -3.06 -17.00
N ASN A 398 6.18 -3.41 -16.02
CA ASN A 398 4.83 -3.89 -16.29
C ASN A 398 3.99 -2.83 -17.03
N PRO A 399 3.57 -3.08 -18.29
CA PRO A 399 2.91 -2.09 -19.13
C PRO A 399 1.49 -1.71 -18.64
N PHE A 400 0.89 -2.54 -17.79
CA PHE A 400 -0.43 -2.29 -17.22
C PHE A 400 -0.41 -1.38 -15.98
N MET A 401 0.79 -1.06 -15.44
CA MET A 401 0.87 -0.19 -14.28
C MET A 401 0.76 1.27 -14.72
N PRO A 402 -0.26 2.02 -14.28
CA PRO A 402 -0.53 3.38 -14.73
C PRO A 402 0.32 4.42 -13.97
N ASP A 403 1.50 4.04 -13.52
CA ASP A 403 2.37 4.92 -12.76
C ASP A 403 3.03 5.96 -13.66
N THR A 404 2.79 7.23 -13.34
CA THR A 404 3.41 8.35 -14.04
C THR A 404 4.57 8.93 -13.23
N PRO A 405 5.66 9.39 -13.87
CA PRO A 405 6.73 10.10 -13.17
C PRO A 405 6.21 11.25 -12.30
N GLN A 406 5.26 12.02 -12.82
CA GLN A 406 4.67 13.16 -12.13
C GLN A 406 3.96 12.77 -10.83
N ARG A 407 3.23 11.65 -10.83
CA ARG A 407 2.56 11.14 -9.62
C ARG A 407 3.57 10.66 -8.58
N ILE A 408 4.60 9.97 -9.00
CA ILE A 408 5.65 9.46 -8.11
C ILE A 408 6.51 10.61 -7.56
N ALA A 409 6.72 11.69 -8.34
CA ALA A 409 7.48 12.87 -7.93
C ALA A 409 6.75 13.76 -6.89
N THR A 410 5.47 13.52 -6.59
CA THR A 410 4.77 14.21 -5.49
C THR A 410 5.53 14.01 -4.18
N ASP A 411 5.67 15.07 -3.39
CA ASP A 411 6.35 15.07 -2.08
C ASP A 411 7.79 14.51 -2.10
N THR A 412 8.56 14.72 -3.17
CA THR A 412 9.93 14.20 -3.29
C THR A 412 10.83 14.71 -2.18
N SER A 413 10.71 15.98 -1.78
CA SER A 413 11.51 16.55 -0.66
C SER A 413 11.34 15.78 0.66
N GLN A 414 10.17 15.18 0.89
CA GLN A 414 9.87 14.38 2.08
C GLN A 414 10.35 12.93 1.96
N LYS A 415 10.79 12.53 0.79
CA LYS A 415 11.13 11.15 0.45
C LYS A 415 12.62 10.90 0.32
N LEU A 416 13.41 11.92 -0.11
CA LEU A 416 14.83 11.75 -0.41
C LEU A 416 15.62 11.27 0.81
N GLY A 417 15.32 11.81 2.00
CA GLY A 417 16.00 11.44 3.25
C GLY A 417 15.82 9.97 3.61
N ILE A 418 14.61 9.45 3.57
CA ILE A 418 14.33 8.04 3.90
C ILE A 418 14.74 7.09 2.78
N ARG A 419 14.61 7.50 1.52
CA ARG A 419 14.87 6.62 0.36
C ARG A 419 16.35 6.52 0.00
N PHE A 420 17.12 7.58 0.23
CA PHE A 420 18.55 7.63 -0.11
C PHE A 420 19.43 8.01 1.08
N GLY A 421 18.95 8.91 1.96
CA GLY A 421 19.70 9.35 3.13
C GLY A 421 20.01 8.20 4.09
N GLU A 422 19.10 7.26 4.27
CA GLU A 422 19.35 6.07 5.10
C GLU A 422 20.45 5.18 4.51
N THR A 423 20.54 5.06 3.18
CA THR A 423 21.66 4.40 2.51
C THR A 423 22.97 5.14 2.77
N ILE A 424 23.00 6.47 2.64
CA ILE A 424 24.21 7.28 2.95
C ILE A 424 24.66 7.07 4.39
N LYS A 425 23.73 7.16 5.36
CA LYS A 425 24.02 6.90 6.78
C LYS A 425 24.56 5.49 7.02
N ALA A 426 24.04 4.50 6.30
CA ALA A 426 24.54 3.12 6.39
C ALA A 426 25.98 3.01 5.92
N TYR A 427 26.34 3.68 4.82
CA TYR A 427 27.74 3.78 4.35
C TYR A 427 28.63 4.52 5.37
N GLN A 428 28.15 5.62 5.97
CA GLN A 428 28.90 6.35 6.99
C GLN A 428 29.18 5.51 8.25
N ARG A 429 28.22 4.62 8.59
CA ARG A 429 28.39 3.70 9.73
C ARG A 429 29.21 2.46 9.40
N SER A 430 29.40 2.16 8.14
CA SER A 430 30.16 0.98 7.70
C SER A 430 31.67 1.21 7.95
N GLY A 431 32.33 0.24 8.55
CA GLY A 431 33.79 0.23 8.66
C GLY A 431 34.52 -0.20 7.37
N GLU A 432 33.79 -0.73 6.39
CA GLU A 432 34.34 -1.36 5.19
C GLU A 432 34.01 -0.59 3.90
N LEU A 433 32.88 0.14 3.89
CA LEU A 433 32.39 0.84 2.71
C LEU A 433 32.59 2.36 2.85
N SER A 434 33.05 2.99 1.79
CA SER A 434 33.20 4.45 1.74
C SER A 434 32.01 5.08 1.03
N VAL A 435 31.48 6.18 1.58
CA VAL A 435 30.44 7.03 0.96
C VAL A 435 30.85 7.47 -0.45
N SER A 436 32.16 7.62 -0.71
CA SER A 436 32.68 7.98 -2.05
C SER A 436 32.36 6.99 -3.16
N ARG A 437 31.89 5.78 -2.82
CA ARG A 437 31.39 4.78 -3.80
C ARG A 437 30.03 5.17 -4.39
N LEU A 438 29.24 5.97 -3.66
CA LEU A 438 27.94 6.44 -4.12
C LEU A 438 28.13 7.47 -5.23
N LYS A 439 27.74 7.11 -6.45
CA LYS A 439 27.85 7.96 -7.64
C LYS A 439 26.48 8.27 -8.26
N ARG A 440 25.54 7.33 -8.22
CA ARG A 440 24.21 7.46 -8.84
C ARG A 440 23.20 8.10 -7.88
N ILE A 441 23.32 7.86 -6.59
CA ILE A 441 22.50 8.60 -5.60
C ILE A 441 22.75 10.12 -5.69
N PRO A 442 24.00 10.63 -5.70
CA PRO A 442 24.26 12.06 -5.97
C PRO A 442 23.75 12.54 -7.33
N LEU A 443 23.77 11.68 -8.35
CA LEU A 443 23.22 11.98 -9.67
C LEU A 443 21.70 12.20 -9.62
N VAL A 444 20.99 11.39 -8.82
CA VAL A 444 19.54 11.58 -8.59
C VAL A 444 19.27 12.90 -7.85
N PHE A 445 20.09 13.27 -6.89
CA PHE A 445 19.96 14.55 -6.18
C PHE A 445 20.18 15.73 -7.12
N ALA A 446 21.18 15.66 -7.98
CA ALA A 446 21.41 16.66 -9.03
C ALA A 446 20.22 16.74 -10.01
N GLY A 447 19.69 15.58 -10.40
CA GLY A 447 18.47 15.49 -11.20
C GLY A 447 17.27 16.16 -10.51
N TRP A 448 17.10 15.96 -9.21
CA TRP A 448 16.03 16.63 -8.46
C TRP A 448 16.21 18.17 -8.40
N LEU A 449 17.43 18.67 -8.20
CA LEU A 449 17.70 20.12 -8.30
C LEU A 449 17.35 20.64 -9.70
N ARG A 450 17.69 19.88 -10.74
CA ARG A 450 17.38 20.23 -12.13
C ARG A 450 15.86 20.21 -12.40
N TYR A 451 15.14 19.24 -11.80
CA TYR A 451 13.68 19.17 -11.81
C TYR A 451 13.05 20.42 -11.20
N LEU A 452 13.56 20.91 -10.05
CA LEU A 452 13.07 22.12 -9.39
C LEU A 452 13.14 23.39 -10.26
N CYS A 453 14.00 23.42 -11.30
CA CYS A 453 14.05 24.51 -12.25
C CYS A 453 12.79 24.63 -13.13
N GLY A 454 11.91 23.61 -13.14
CA GLY A 454 10.64 23.63 -13.88
C GLY A 454 10.76 23.65 -15.41
N ILE A 455 11.92 23.26 -15.94
CA ILE A 455 12.22 23.21 -17.36
C ILE A 455 12.74 21.81 -17.71
N ASP A 456 12.20 21.17 -18.72
CA ASP A 456 12.62 19.83 -19.14
C ASP A 456 13.95 19.83 -19.92
N ASP A 457 14.41 18.67 -20.37
CA ASP A 457 15.65 18.53 -21.13
C ASP A 457 15.58 19.08 -22.56
N LYS A 458 14.36 19.32 -23.07
CA LYS A 458 14.12 20.00 -24.35
C LYS A 458 14.09 21.53 -24.23
N GLY A 459 14.09 22.03 -22.99
CA GLY A 459 13.99 23.46 -22.67
C GLY A 459 12.55 23.95 -22.63
N GLU A 460 11.59 23.08 -22.43
CA GLU A 460 10.17 23.40 -22.29
C GLU A 460 9.77 23.45 -20.81
N ALA A 461 8.94 24.41 -20.45
CA ALA A 461 8.46 24.53 -19.08
C ALA A 461 7.45 23.43 -18.76
N PHE A 462 7.53 22.85 -17.55
CA PHE A 462 6.55 21.91 -17.04
C PHE A 462 6.14 22.26 -15.60
N THR A 463 4.97 21.75 -15.19
CA THR A 463 4.46 21.97 -13.83
C THR A 463 5.09 20.96 -12.87
N LEU A 464 5.68 21.47 -11.79
CA LEU A 464 6.19 20.64 -10.71
C LEU A 464 5.04 19.91 -9.99
N SER A 465 5.29 18.68 -9.59
CA SER A 465 4.35 17.93 -8.75
C SER A 465 4.25 18.57 -7.36
N ALA A 466 3.10 18.44 -6.71
CA ALA A 466 2.88 19.00 -5.38
C ALA A 466 3.94 18.51 -4.37
N ASP A 467 4.52 19.44 -3.63
CA ASP A 467 5.55 19.16 -2.61
C ASP A 467 5.55 20.29 -1.59
N PRO A 468 5.49 20.02 -0.28
CA PRO A 468 5.39 21.05 0.76
C PRO A 468 6.62 21.95 0.87
N MET A 469 7.76 21.57 0.30
CA MET A 469 8.99 22.35 0.34
C MET A 469 9.21 23.26 -0.88
N LEU A 470 8.34 23.22 -1.90
CA LEU A 470 8.53 24.03 -3.14
C LEU A 470 8.71 25.52 -2.84
N ASP A 471 7.89 26.10 -1.98
CA ASP A 471 7.99 27.51 -1.60
C ASP A 471 9.32 27.84 -0.94
N THR A 472 9.98 26.85 -0.32
CA THR A 472 11.28 27.01 0.33
C THR A 472 12.44 26.80 -0.62
N VAL A 473 12.38 25.80 -1.52
CA VAL A 473 13.53 25.39 -2.35
C VAL A 473 13.54 26.02 -3.75
N CYS A 474 12.39 26.24 -4.38
CA CYS A 474 12.34 26.81 -5.72
C CYS A 474 12.95 28.21 -5.85
N PRO A 475 12.84 29.11 -4.86
CA PRO A 475 13.48 30.43 -4.95
C PRO A 475 15.00 30.37 -5.16
N TYR A 476 15.67 29.32 -4.67
CA TYR A 476 17.13 29.17 -4.84
C TYR A 476 17.53 28.84 -6.28
N VAL A 477 16.65 28.22 -7.07
CA VAL A 477 16.94 27.79 -8.45
C VAL A 477 16.22 28.61 -9.51
N ALA A 478 15.29 29.49 -9.12
CA ALA A 478 14.40 30.23 -10.02
C ALA A 478 15.14 31.13 -11.05
N ASP A 479 16.27 31.67 -10.67
CA ASP A 479 17.07 32.56 -11.55
C ASP A 479 18.13 31.83 -12.37
N LEU A 480 18.28 30.51 -12.18
CA LEU A 480 19.29 29.73 -12.89
C LEU A 480 18.89 29.56 -14.36
N LYS A 481 19.89 29.69 -15.23
CA LYS A 481 19.74 29.57 -16.68
C LYS A 481 20.65 28.48 -17.23
N PHE A 482 20.30 27.96 -18.39
CA PHE A 482 21.20 27.08 -19.12
C PHE A 482 22.58 27.72 -19.33
N GLY A 483 23.62 26.98 -19.01
CA GLY A 483 25.00 27.41 -19.08
C GLY A 483 25.57 28.03 -17.81
N ASP A 484 24.76 28.24 -16.77
CA ASP A 484 25.26 28.74 -15.48
C ASP A 484 26.17 27.71 -14.81
N THR A 485 27.36 28.16 -14.42
CA THR A 485 28.38 27.30 -13.77
C THR A 485 28.64 27.73 -12.32
N GLN A 486 28.28 28.95 -11.95
CA GLN A 486 28.47 29.50 -10.58
C GLN A 486 27.18 29.29 -9.78
N VAL A 487 26.93 28.05 -9.36
CA VAL A 487 25.65 27.65 -8.72
C VAL A 487 25.77 27.46 -7.21
N HIS A 488 26.99 27.35 -6.67
CA HIS A 488 27.25 26.94 -5.28
C HIS A 488 26.43 27.72 -4.27
N GLU A 489 26.52 29.07 -4.28
CA GLU A 489 25.82 29.91 -3.30
C GLU A 489 24.28 29.73 -3.35
N LYS A 490 23.74 29.32 -4.49
CA LYS A 490 22.31 29.09 -4.67
C LYS A 490 21.88 27.71 -4.18
N ILE A 491 22.62 26.66 -4.50
CA ILE A 491 22.19 25.29 -4.18
C ILE A 491 22.75 24.73 -2.89
N ALA A 492 23.84 25.31 -2.35
CA ALA A 492 24.44 24.83 -1.11
C ALA A 492 23.45 24.84 0.09
N PRO A 493 22.57 25.84 0.26
CA PRO A 493 21.57 25.78 1.33
C PRO A 493 20.59 24.62 1.20
N ILE A 494 20.30 24.18 -0.03
CA ILE A 494 19.43 23.00 -0.28
C ILE A 494 20.20 21.73 0.06
N LEU A 495 21.43 21.56 -0.49
CA LEU A 495 22.24 20.35 -0.32
C LEU A 495 22.72 20.12 1.11
N ALA A 496 22.84 21.18 1.93
CA ALA A 496 23.13 21.09 3.35
C ALA A 496 21.89 20.77 4.21
N ASN A 497 20.69 20.74 3.63
CA ASN A 497 19.44 20.58 4.38
C ASN A 497 19.16 19.14 4.76
N GLU A 498 19.47 18.77 6.00
CA GLU A 498 19.23 17.42 6.55
C GLU A 498 17.76 17.00 6.59
N LYS A 499 16.82 17.96 6.62
CA LYS A 499 15.38 17.62 6.57
C LYS A 499 14.97 17.04 5.21
N ILE A 500 15.69 17.40 4.14
CA ILE A 500 15.44 16.91 2.80
C ILE A 500 16.19 15.60 2.55
N PHE A 501 17.51 15.59 2.79
CA PHE A 501 18.38 14.47 2.42
C PHE A 501 18.65 13.50 3.55
N GLY A 502 18.22 13.80 4.78
CA GLY A 502 18.51 13.00 5.96
C GLY A 502 19.93 13.20 6.50
N VAL A 503 20.80 13.86 5.74
CA VAL A 503 22.19 14.24 6.06
C VAL A 503 22.52 15.56 5.39
N ASN A 504 23.55 16.26 5.91
CA ASN A 504 24.21 17.33 5.17
C ASN A 504 25.12 16.70 4.11
N LEU A 505 24.83 16.91 2.82
CA LEU A 505 25.57 16.27 1.73
C LEU A 505 27.02 16.69 1.63
N TYR A 506 27.38 17.91 2.04
CA TYR A 506 28.80 18.34 2.09
C TYR A 506 29.55 17.61 3.19
N GLU A 507 28.99 17.53 4.38
CA GLU A 507 29.58 16.78 5.50
C GLU A 507 29.67 15.28 5.18
N ALA A 508 28.72 14.75 4.39
CA ALA A 508 28.77 13.39 3.89
C ALA A 508 29.78 13.17 2.75
N GLY A 509 30.39 14.23 2.21
CA GLY A 509 31.36 14.15 1.11
C GLY A 509 30.73 13.93 -0.27
N LEU A 510 29.43 14.25 -0.43
CA LEU A 510 28.68 14.08 -1.69
C LEU A 510 28.22 15.41 -2.30
N GLY A 511 28.30 16.53 -1.56
CA GLY A 511 27.80 17.83 -2.00
C GLY A 511 28.47 18.32 -3.28
N GLU A 512 29.81 18.35 -3.32
CA GLU A 512 30.57 18.80 -4.48
C GLU A 512 30.30 17.95 -5.74
N LEU A 513 30.18 16.64 -5.57
CA LEU A 513 29.84 15.74 -6.67
C LEU A 513 28.42 16.01 -7.20
N THR A 514 27.48 16.28 -6.30
CA THR A 514 26.10 16.62 -6.68
C THR A 514 26.05 17.94 -7.43
N GLU A 515 26.81 18.96 -6.99
CA GLU A 515 26.96 20.24 -7.71
C GLU A 515 27.53 20.05 -9.11
N GLN A 516 28.62 19.25 -9.23
CA GLN A 516 29.22 18.97 -10.52
C GLN A 516 28.18 18.39 -11.49
N TYR A 517 27.44 17.38 -11.06
CA TYR A 517 26.38 16.77 -11.88
C TYR A 517 25.28 17.77 -12.24
N PHE A 518 24.88 18.59 -11.30
CA PHE A 518 23.86 19.61 -11.54
C PHE A 518 24.32 20.63 -12.59
N VAL A 519 25.56 21.11 -12.50
CA VAL A 519 26.15 22.04 -13.51
C VAL A 519 26.17 21.39 -14.89
N GLU A 520 26.54 20.11 -14.98
CA GLU A 520 26.54 19.39 -16.26
C GLU A 520 25.11 19.26 -16.82
N MET A 521 24.12 18.96 -15.99
CA MET A 521 22.71 18.90 -16.40
C MET A 521 22.10 20.26 -16.75
N LEU A 522 22.71 21.35 -16.26
CA LEU A 522 22.28 22.72 -16.54
C LEU A 522 22.95 23.30 -17.80
N ALA A 523 23.86 22.58 -18.44
CA ALA A 523 24.65 23.09 -19.57
C ALA A 523 23.81 23.49 -20.78
N GLY A 524 22.61 22.91 -20.97
CA GLY A 524 21.71 23.26 -22.08
C GLY A 524 20.68 22.19 -22.38
N LYS A 525 20.06 22.30 -23.54
CA LYS A 525 19.12 21.27 -24.03
C LYS A 525 19.84 19.96 -24.30
N GLY A 526 19.26 18.83 -23.92
CA GLY A 526 19.85 17.49 -24.03
C GLY A 526 20.95 17.20 -22.98
N ALA A 527 21.20 18.15 -22.07
CA ALA A 527 22.28 18.01 -21.09
C ALA A 527 21.97 16.99 -19.99
N VAL A 528 20.71 16.78 -19.65
CA VAL A 528 20.30 15.76 -18.68
C VAL A 528 20.56 14.36 -19.25
N GLU A 529 20.10 14.09 -20.46
CA GLU A 529 20.35 12.83 -21.16
C GLU A 529 21.85 12.55 -21.35
N ALA A 530 22.60 13.57 -21.78
CA ALA A 530 24.04 13.47 -21.96
C ALA A 530 24.79 13.17 -20.63
N THR A 531 24.39 13.81 -19.54
CA THR A 531 24.97 13.58 -18.21
C THR A 531 24.66 12.17 -17.71
N LEU A 532 23.41 11.72 -17.87
CA LEU A 532 23.02 10.35 -17.57
C LEU A 532 23.88 9.35 -18.37
N ALA A 533 23.97 9.51 -19.70
CA ALA A 533 24.75 8.61 -20.57
C ALA A 533 26.25 8.58 -20.21
N LYS A 534 26.78 9.69 -19.65
CA LYS A 534 28.19 9.78 -19.23
C LYS A 534 28.48 9.02 -17.94
N TYR A 535 27.53 9.01 -16.99
CA TYR A 535 27.79 8.54 -15.62
C TYR A 535 27.07 7.24 -15.26
N VAL A 536 26.13 6.78 -16.04
CA VAL A 536 25.43 5.51 -15.86
C VAL A 536 26.05 4.41 -16.71
#